data_77846834c0bace1285ad4e2baccc14dc
#
_entry.id   77846834c0bace1285ad4e2baccc14dc
#
_cell.length_a   1.000
_cell.length_b   1.000
_cell.length_c   1.000
_cell.angle_alpha   90.00
_cell.angle_beta   90.00
_cell.angle_gamma   90.00
#
_symmetry.space_group_name_H-M   'P 1'
#
loop_
_entity.id
_entity.type
_entity.pdbx_description
1 polymer ?
#
loop_
_entity_poly.entity_id
_entity_poly.type
_entity_poly.pdbx_seq_one_letter_code
_entity_poly.pdbx_strand_id
1 'polypeptide(L)'
;MIKTIEIIIKNGIFETISFLLIYDNNICYLNNKKYSIDNSFKENLLRIIRTWKNEYGSINGIDIEEFTITITTNKEEKIHGKGVFPDNYNELINLIGGLYDR
;
A
#
# COMPACT_ATOMS: atom_id res chain seq x y z
N MET A 1 -16.21 -7.09 -5.34
CA MET A 1 -16.17 -5.88 -4.50
C MET A 1 -14.99 -5.96 -3.54
N ILE A 2 -14.23 -4.90 -3.42
CA ILE A 2 -13.06 -4.87 -2.55
C ILE A 2 -13.49 -4.88 -1.09
N LYS A 3 -12.90 -5.76 -0.30
CA LYS A 3 -13.10 -5.84 1.15
C LYS A 3 -12.00 -5.10 1.91
N THR A 4 -10.75 -5.43 1.58
CA THR A 4 -9.59 -4.81 2.23
C THR A 4 -8.47 -4.57 1.21
N ILE A 5 -7.64 -3.56 1.52
CA ILE A 5 -6.37 -3.35 0.83
C ILE A 5 -5.30 -3.24 1.92
N GLU A 6 -4.33 -4.17 1.86
CA GLU A 6 -3.20 -4.16 2.78
C GLU A 6 -1.94 -3.78 2.04
N ILE A 7 -1.17 -2.86 2.62
CA ILE A 7 0.09 -2.42 2.04
C ILE A 7 1.17 -2.56 3.12
N ILE A 8 2.18 -3.36 2.82
CA ILE A 8 3.34 -3.54 3.68
C ILE A 8 4.56 -3.03 2.94
N ILE A 9 5.26 -2.08 3.52
CA ILE A 9 6.49 -1.52 2.97
C ILE A 9 7.59 -1.76 3.99
N LYS A 10 8.58 -2.53 3.60
CA LYS A 10 9.77 -2.79 4.40
C LYS A 10 10.92 -1.97 3.86
N ASN A 11 11.46 -1.09 4.69
CA ASN A 11 12.56 -0.20 4.32
C ASN A 11 13.83 -0.70 4.98
N GLY A 12 14.46 -1.70 4.36
CA GLY A 12 15.62 -2.37 4.92
C GLY A 12 15.23 -3.22 6.13
N ILE A 13 16.15 -3.31 7.10
CA ILE A 13 15.94 -4.11 8.31
C ILE A 13 15.35 -3.29 9.47
N PHE A 14 15.21 -1.98 9.31
CA PHE A 14 14.94 -1.08 10.43
C PHE A 14 13.49 -0.58 10.49
N GLU A 15 12.77 -0.57 9.39
CA GLU A 15 11.46 0.07 9.35
C GLU A 15 10.48 -0.72 8.53
N THR A 16 9.25 -0.85 9.06
CA THR A 16 8.12 -1.44 8.33
C THR A 16 6.94 -0.51 8.46
N ILE A 17 6.33 -0.18 7.33
CA ILE A 17 5.07 0.55 7.29
C ILE A 17 3.97 -0.46 7.00
N SER A 18 2.97 -0.51 7.87
CA SER A 18 1.82 -1.40 7.73
C SER A 18 0.57 -0.56 7.59
N PHE A 19 -0.12 -0.72 6.46
CA PHE A 19 -1.35 -0.01 6.16
C PHE A 19 -2.44 -1.03 5.84
N LEU A 20 -3.62 -0.87 6.45
CA LEU A 20 -4.77 -1.72 6.18
C LEU A 20 -6.01 -0.86 6.02
N LEU A 21 -6.63 -0.92 4.85
CA LEU A 21 -7.88 -0.24 4.56
C LEU A 21 -9.05 -1.23 4.66
N ILE A 22 -10.02 -0.90 5.51
CA ILE A 22 -11.31 -1.60 5.55
C ILE A 22 -12.25 -0.80 4.64
N TYR A 23 -12.45 -1.31 3.44
CA TYR A 23 -12.96 -0.52 2.31
C TYR A 23 -14.35 0.07 2.56
N ASP A 24 -15.29 -0.76 3.03
CA ASP A 24 -16.69 -0.33 3.19
C ASP A 24 -16.90 0.59 4.39
N ASN A 25 -16.00 0.55 5.37
CA ASN A 25 -16.15 1.30 6.60
C ASN A 25 -15.48 2.68 6.57
N ASN A 26 -14.76 2.99 5.50
CA ASN A 26 -13.96 4.22 5.40
C ASN A 26 -13.00 4.39 6.57
N ILE A 27 -12.40 3.29 6.99
CA ILE A 27 -11.45 3.24 8.10
C ILE A 27 -10.17 2.59 7.62
N CYS A 28 -9.04 3.13 8.02
CA CYS A 28 -7.76 2.49 7.80
C CYS A 28 -6.92 2.51 9.06
N TYR A 29 -5.93 1.62 9.07
CA TYR A 29 -4.95 1.53 10.15
C TYR A 29 -3.57 1.72 9.54
N LEU A 30 -2.82 2.67 10.09
CA LEU A 30 -1.44 2.91 9.68
C LEU A 30 -0.56 2.69 10.90
N ASN A 31 0.26 1.64 10.86
CA ASN A 31 1.08 1.21 12.00
C ASN A 31 0.25 1.08 13.27
N ASN A 32 -0.91 0.44 13.15
CA ASN A 32 -1.88 0.18 14.23
C ASN A 32 -2.64 1.42 14.74
N LYS A 33 -2.43 2.58 14.13
CA LYS A 33 -3.22 3.77 14.47
C LYS A 33 -4.38 3.90 13.51
N LYS A 34 -5.58 4.10 14.05
CA LYS A 34 -6.83 4.16 13.29
C LYS A 34 -7.06 5.57 12.74
N TYR A 35 -7.48 5.63 11.48
CA TYR A 35 -7.87 6.87 10.80
C TYR A 35 -9.19 6.68 10.09
N SER A 36 -10.00 7.72 10.06
CA SER A 36 -11.16 7.79 9.17
C SER A 36 -10.71 8.41 7.85
N ILE A 37 -11.20 7.87 6.76
CA ILE A 37 -10.88 8.37 5.42
C ILE A 37 -12.18 8.67 4.67
N ASP A 38 -12.06 9.45 3.61
CA ASP A 38 -13.19 9.76 2.74
C ASP A 38 -13.09 8.97 1.43
N ASN A 39 -14.12 9.13 0.59
CA ASN A 39 -14.14 8.47 -0.71
C ASN A 39 -13.03 8.95 -1.62
N SER A 40 -12.62 10.21 -1.48
CA SER A 40 -11.52 10.77 -2.27
C SER A 40 -10.21 10.02 -2.01
N PHE A 41 -9.93 9.69 -0.76
CA PHE A 41 -8.74 8.88 -0.43
C PHE A 41 -8.79 7.51 -1.11
N LYS A 42 -9.94 6.83 -1.04
CA LYS A 42 -10.10 5.52 -1.67
C LYS A 42 -9.95 5.58 -3.19
N GLU A 43 -10.55 6.58 -3.81
CA GLU A 43 -10.46 6.79 -5.25
C GLU A 43 -9.03 7.05 -5.69
N ASN A 44 -8.29 7.88 -4.94
CA ASN A 44 -6.90 8.17 -5.23
C ASN A 44 -6.02 6.93 -5.08
N LEU A 45 -6.26 6.14 -4.04
CA LEU A 45 -5.50 4.90 -3.83
C LEU A 45 -5.71 3.94 -5.00
N LEU A 46 -6.97 3.73 -5.40
CA LEU A 46 -7.28 2.83 -6.52
C LEU A 46 -6.72 3.37 -7.84
N ARG A 47 -6.80 4.67 -8.07
CA ARG A 47 -6.23 5.29 -9.28
C ARG A 47 -4.73 5.04 -9.37
N ILE A 48 -4.03 5.14 -8.26
CA ILE A 48 -2.57 4.92 -8.21
C ILE A 48 -2.24 3.47 -8.54
N ILE A 49 -2.89 2.50 -7.87
CA ILE A 49 -2.48 1.10 -7.95
C ILE A 49 -3.14 0.33 -9.11
N ARG A 50 -4.19 0.85 -9.72
CA ARG A 50 -5.00 0.13 -10.71
C ARG A 50 -4.19 -0.35 -11.91
N THR A 51 -3.22 0.44 -12.36
CA THR A 51 -2.43 0.14 -13.54
C THR A 51 -1.15 -0.62 -13.23
N TRP A 52 -0.91 -0.96 -11.97
CA TRP A 52 0.32 -1.63 -11.57
C TRP A 52 0.29 -3.10 -11.99
N LYS A 53 1.47 -3.61 -12.35
CA LYS A 53 1.68 -5.04 -12.60
C LYS A 53 1.65 -5.79 -11.28
N ASN A 54 1.45 -7.12 -11.35
CA ASN A 54 1.46 -7.94 -10.15
C ASN A 54 2.88 -8.13 -9.60
N GLU A 55 3.89 -8.08 -10.45
CA GLU A 55 5.28 -8.31 -10.04
C GLU A 55 6.22 -7.33 -10.74
N TYR A 56 7.04 -6.66 -9.95
CA TYR A 56 8.04 -5.70 -10.44
C TYR A 56 9.47 -6.23 -10.36
N GLY A 57 9.65 -7.42 -9.79
CA GLY A 57 10.97 -8.02 -9.70
C GLY A 57 11.58 -7.87 -8.32
N SER A 58 12.78 -8.40 -8.19
CA SER A 58 13.47 -8.45 -6.91
C SER A 58 14.97 -8.26 -7.13
N ILE A 59 15.56 -7.36 -6.34
CA ILE A 59 17.01 -7.14 -6.29
C ILE A 59 17.49 -7.73 -4.96
N ASN A 60 18.58 -8.50 -5.00
CA ASN A 60 19.17 -9.07 -3.80
C ASN A 60 19.82 -8.00 -2.93
N GLY A 61 19.63 -8.11 -1.62
CA GLY A 61 20.21 -7.19 -0.64
C GLY A 61 19.36 -7.13 0.62
N ILE A 62 19.94 -6.63 1.72
CA ILE A 62 19.26 -6.55 3.00
C ILE A 62 18.69 -5.15 3.27
N ASP A 63 19.24 -4.12 2.63
CA ASP A 63 18.81 -2.72 2.83
C ASP A 63 18.00 -2.21 1.63
N ILE A 64 17.26 -3.10 0.99
CA ILE A 64 16.49 -2.75 -0.20
C ILE A 64 15.02 -2.66 0.19
N GLU A 65 14.38 -1.54 -0.17
CA GLU A 65 12.96 -1.35 0.09
C GLU A 65 12.13 -2.37 -0.71
N GLU A 66 11.17 -2.96 -0.02
CA GLU A 66 10.25 -3.95 -0.59
C GLU A 66 8.82 -3.54 -0.27
N PHE A 67 7.94 -3.64 -1.25
CA PHE A 67 6.52 -3.41 -1.02
C PHE A 67 5.70 -4.62 -1.42
N THR A 68 4.61 -4.85 -0.70
CA THR A 68 3.60 -5.85 -1.03
C THR A 68 2.23 -5.24 -0.80
N ILE A 69 1.37 -5.32 -1.83
CA ILE A 69 -0.01 -4.88 -1.73
C ILE A 69 -0.89 -6.10 -1.92
N THR A 70 -1.80 -6.33 -0.97
CA THR A 70 -2.78 -7.42 -1.06
C THR A 70 -4.17 -6.81 -1.15
N ILE A 71 -4.85 -7.07 -2.25
CA ILE A 71 -6.23 -6.62 -2.47
C ILE A 71 -7.13 -7.84 -2.32
N THR A 72 -8.01 -7.78 -1.33
CA THR A 72 -8.94 -8.87 -1.04
C THR A 72 -10.34 -8.52 -1.51
N THR A 73 -10.88 -9.36 -2.39
CA THR A 73 -12.28 -9.37 -2.80
C THR A 73 -12.88 -10.68 -2.33
N ASN A 74 -13.44 -11.52 -3.22
CA ASN A 74 -13.71 -12.93 -2.93
C ASN A 74 -12.47 -13.80 -3.15
N LYS A 75 -11.37 -13.19 -3.59
CA LYS A 75 -10.05 -13.80 -3.76
C LYS A 75 -8.99 -12.78 -3.38
N GLU A 76 -7.73 -13.19 -3.33
CA GLU A 76 -6.60 -12.30 -3.07
C GLU A 76 -5.80 -12.06 -4.33
N GLU A 77 -5.44 -10.79 -4.55
CA GLU A 77 -4.48 -10.39 -5.57
C GLU A 77 -3.31 -9.70 -4.89
N LYS A 78 -2.09 -10.02 -5.31
CA LYS A 78 -0.88 -9.43 -4.73
C LYS A 78 -0.07 -8.69 -5.77
N ILE A 79 0.47 -7.55 -5.35
CA ILE A 79 1.40 -6.74 -6.13
C ILE A 79 2.68 -6.64 -5.31
N HIS A 80 3.81 -6.93 -5.91
CA HIS A 80 5.08 -7.02 -5.18
C HIS A 80 6.24 -6.44 -5.98
N GLY A 81 7.17 -5.81 -5.28
CA GLY A 81 8.45 -5.39 -5.84
C GLY A 81 9.47 -5.20 -4.72
N LYS A 82 10.72 -5.52 -5.03
CA LYS A 82 11.84 -5.33 -4.10
C LYS A 82 12.97 -4.65 -4.86
N GLY A 83 13.18 -3.37 -4.55
CA GLY A 83 14.17 -2.55 -5.27
C GLY A 83 13.76 -2.15 -6.67
N VAL A 84 12.60 -2.60 -7.14
CA VAL A 84 12.03 -2.26 -8.44
C VAL A 84 10.61 -1.79 -8.19
N PHE A 85 10.26 -0.61 -8.67
CA PHE A 85 9.03 0.07 -8.32
C PHE A 85 8.28 0.58 -9.54
N PRO A 86 6.95 0.74 -9.46
CA PRO A 86 6.21 1.48 -10.48
C PRO A 86 6.68 2.92 -10.58
N ASP A 87 6.50 3.55 -11.75
CA ASP A 87 6.92 4.93 -11.97
C ASP A 87 6.26 5.91 -11.00
N ASN A 88 5.01 5.64 -10.61
CA ASN A 88 4.26 6.51 -9.70
C ASN A 88 4.22 5.99 -8.26
N TYR A 89 5.22 5.21 -7.87
CA TYR A 89 5.30 4.67 -6.51
C TYR A 89 5.29 5.78 -5.44
N ASN A 90 5.94 6.91 -5.73
CA ASN A 90 5.98 8.04 -4.79
C ASN A 90 4.60 8.66 -4.54
N GLU A 91 3.67 8.58 -5.49
CA GLU A 91 2.30 9.03 -5.24
C GLU A 91 1.64 8.20 -4.13
N LEU A 92 1.88 6.90 -4.11
CA LEU A 92 1.37 6.04 -3.04
C LEU A 92 1.97 6.42 -1.69
N ILE A 93 3.30 6.60 -1.65
CA ILE A 93 4.00 6.98 -0.42
C ILE A 93 3.46 8.30 0.12
N ASN A 94 3.25 9.28 -0.76
CA ASN A 94 2.73 10.59 -0.38
C ASN A 94 1.28 10.51 0.12
N LEU A 95 0.45 9.67 -0.51
CA LEU A 95 -0.94 9.50 -0.10
C LEU A 95 -1.02 8.93 1.32
N ILE A 96 -0.27 7.87 1.58
CA ILE A 96 -0.23 7.23 2.90
C ILE A 96 0.43 8.18 3.91
N GLY A 97 1.50 8.84 3.53
CA GLY A 97 2.21 9.79 4.39
C GLY A 97 1.34 10.95 4.84
N GLY A 98 0.37 11.36 4.03
CA GLY A 98 -0.57 12.40 4.39
C GLY A 98 -1.43 12.07 5.60
N LEU A 99 -1.57 10.79 5.95
CA LEU A 99 -2.31 10.38 7.14
C LEU A 99 -1.61 10.81 8.44
N TYR A 100 -0.29 10.93 8.43
CA TYR A 100 0.46 11.38 9.60
C TYR A 100 0.15 12.82 10.00
N ASP A 101 -0.40 13.60 9.06
CA ASP A 101 -0.73 15.02 9.30
C ASP A 101 -2.16 15.22 9.80
N ARG A 102 -2.88 14.15 10.04
CA ARG A 102 -4.28 14.21 10.50
C ARG A 102 -4.45 14.10 12.00
#